data_8136ce4f1c3fbb5c17ffdbb4eb84dab9
#
_entry.id   8136ce4f1c3fbb5c17ffdbb4eb84dab9
#
_cell.length_a   1.000
_cell.length_b   1.000
_cell.length_c   1.000
_cell.angle_alpha   90.00
_cell.angle_beta   90.00
_cell.angle_gamma   90.00
#
_symmetry.space_group_name_H-M   'P 1'
#
loop_
_entity.id
_entity.type
_entity.pdbx_description
1 polymer ?
#
loop_
_entity_poly.entity_id
_entity_poly.type
_entity_poly.pdbx_seq_one_letter_code
_entity_poly.pdbx_strand_id
1 'polypeptide(L)'
;MSGLFNGLKIKLSHWPRRYTIVGLCVLAAIICYADRVNISVAAIAMQEEFGWSDTTKGYVLSSFFIGYMLFMAPSGWLANRLGGKVILGIAVLWWSIFTFLTPLAAAFGFGALIIARIAMGLGEAAMFPSAYNLYGRWVPQEERSRAVSLLVGGIPLGTLFALLTTGWIVDTYGWPMAFYAFGIGGAFWTIIWFRIAKNDPATDPKCPEPEKKMLISSTYVPNSEKDIPLKFFLKSKAIWALFINHFCSNWILYMLLAWLPSYFRTQHGLSIMNAGLYSAAPYLSMLIFGNLGGYFADYLLHKKVSLTFIRKAMQVSGLLGSAIFLILVKDVNNASIAMGLMCGALGFSALMWSGFVPNHLDIAPRYADVLMGITNTAGTLPGIIGVTVTGWLVETTGSFSSAFILCAIINVIGAIVWILFSTAERIID
;
A
#
# COMPACT_ATOMS: atom_id res chain seq x y z
N MET A 1 -3.56 -20.06 26.09
CA MET A 1 -4.58 -19.07 25.74
C MET A 1 -5.08 -18.18 26.89
N SER A 2 -4.68 -18.41 28.13
CA SER A 2 -5.13 -17.60 29.31
C SER A 2 -4.28 -16.37 29.60
N GLY A 3 -3.17 -16.14 28.94
CA GLY A 3 -2.28 -14.99 29.18
C GLY A 3 -2.57 -13.74 28.35
N LEU A 4 -3.40 -13.83 27.30
CA LEU A 4 -3.68 -12.70 26.38
C LEU A 4 -4.77 -11.74 26.89
N PHE A 5 -5.55 -12.11 27.89
CA PHE A 5 -6.70 -11.32 28.37
C PHE A 5 -6.53 -10.67 29.74
N ASN A 6 -5.43 -10.91 30.43
CA ASN A 6 -5.22 -10.32 31.76
C ASN A 6 -4.72 -8.85 31.75
N GLY A 7 -4.40 -8.29 30.57
CA GLY A 7 -4.05 -6.87 30.40
C GLY A 7 -5.25 -5.94 30.10
N LEU A 8 -6.45 -6.48 29.89
CA LEU A 8 -7.63 -5.74 29.41
C LEU A 8 -8.68 -5.42 30.47
N LYS A 9 -8.33 -5.45 31.77
CA LYS A 9 -9.15 -4.81 32.80
C LYS A 9 -8.83 -3.30 32.91
N ILE A 10 -8.83 -2.59 31.79
CA ILE A 10 -8.98 -1.13 31.81
C ILE A 10 -10.46 -0.88 32.01
N LYS A 11 -10.82 -0.33 33.19
CA LYS A 11 -12.16 0.25 33.42
C LYS A 11 -12.48 1.13 32.20
N LEU A 12 -13.59 0.89 31.54
CA LEU A 12 -14.10 1.62 30.35
C LEU A 12 -14.27 3.15 30.54
N SER A 13 -13.83 3.72 31.65
CA SER A 13 -13.98 5.14 31.95
C SER A 13 -12.98 6.07 31.24
N HIS A 14 -11.85 5.54 30.70
CA HIS A 14 -10.86 6.40 30.02
C HIS A 14 -10.18 5.64 28.89
N TRP A 15 -10.76 5.76 27.66
CA TRP A 15 -10.13 5.30 26.43
C TRP A 15 -8.80 6.05 26.24
N PRO A 16 -7.64 5.35 26.13
CA PRO A 16 -6.35 6.01 25.97
C PRO A 16 -6.32 6.91 24.73
N ARG A 17 -5.81 8.12 24.91
CA ARG A 17 -5.83 9.14 23.87
C ARG A 17 -4.99 8.74 22.66
N ARG A 18 -3.88 8.03 22.88
CA ARG A 18 -3.03 7.48 21.82
C ARG A 18 -3.78 6.55 20.85
N TYR A 19 -4.74 5.76 21.34
CA TYR A 19 -5.52 4.86 20.49
C TYR A 19 -6.50 5.61 19.59
N THR A 20 -6.98 6.77 20.02
CA THR A 20 -7.76 7.67 19.17
C THR A 20 -6.93 8.19 17.98
N ILE A 21 -5.68 8.60 18.23
CA ILE A 21 -4.78 9.08 17.18
C ILE A 21 -4.42 7.92 16.23
N VAL A 22 -4.07 6.75 16.77
CA VAL A 22 -3.80 5.55 15.97
C VAL A 22 -5.01 5.18 15.11
N GLY A 23 -6.21 5.13 15.68
CA GLY A 23 -7.44 4.80 14.96
C GLY A 23 -7.75 5.78 13.82
N LEU A 24 -7.54 7.08 14.04
CA LEU A 24 -7.72 8.09 13.00
C LEU A 24 -6.68 7.95 11.88
N CYS A 25 -5.42 7.62 12.19
CA CYS A 25 -4.40 7.33 11.17
C CYS A 25 -4.74 6.05 10.38
N VAL A 26 -5.24 5.01 11.03
CA VAL A 26 -5.70 3.78 10.36
C VAL A 26 -6.88 4.09 9.42
N LEU A 27 -7.84 4.89 9.88
CA LEU A 27 -8.96 5.31 9.03
C LEU A 27 -8.49 6.15 7.85
N ALA A 28 -7.47 7.03 8.02
CA ALA A 28 -6.85 7.75 6.91
C ALA A 28 -6.19 6.79 5.90
N ALA A 29 -5.54 5.71 6.36
CA ALA A 29 -4.98 4.69 5.48
C ALA A 29 -6.07 3.94 4.68
N ILE A 30 -7.20 3.63 5.32
CA ILE A 30 -8.36 3.01 4.67
C ILE A 30 -8.91 3.95 3.59
N ILE A 31 -9.12 5.24 3.90
CA ILE A 31 -9.60 6.25 2.94
C ILE A 31 -8.61 6.41 1.79
N CYS A 32 -7.31 6.53 2.06
CA CYS A 32 -6.25 6.65 1.06
C CYS A 32 -6.31 5.51 0.04
N TYR A 33 -6.40 4.26 0.51
CA TYR A 33 -6.46 3.11 -0.41
C TYR A 33 -7.83 2.94 -1.06
N ALA A 34 -8.91 3.36 -0.41
CA ALA A 34 -10.23 3.41 -1.04
C ALA A 34 -10.24 4.40 -2.22
N ASP A 35 -9.71 5.61 -2.03
CA ASP A 35 -9.60 6.62 -3.08
C ASP A 35 -8.70 6.16 -4.24
N ARG A 36 -7.57 5.52 -3.92
CA ARG A 36 -6.62 4.99 -4.91
C ARG A 36 -7.22 3.90 -5.79
N VAL A 37 -8.01 3.00 -5.20
CA VAL A 37 -8.56 1.82 -5.88
C VAL A 37 -9.87 2.13 -6.61
N ASN A 38 -10.64 3.10 -6.15
CA ASN A 38 -11.90 3.51 -6.75
C ASN A 38 -11.82 3.61 -8.28
N ILE A 39 -10.79 4.25 -8.81
CA ILE A 39 -10.62 4.43 -10.26
C ILE A 39 -10.42 3.10 -11.01
N SER A 40 -9.89 2.04 -10.40
CA SER A 40 -9.69 0.77 -11.11
C SER A 40 -11.01 0.12 -11.55
N VAL A 41 -12.08 0.36 -10.78
CA VAL A 41 -13.44 -0.07 -11.12
C VAL A 41 -14.14 0.98 -11.97
N ALA A 42 -14.08 2.26 -11.59
CA ALA A 42 -14.73 3.35 -12.31
C ALA A 42 -14.19 3.50 -13.75
N ALA A 43 -12.89 3.25 -13.98
CA ALA A 43 -12.27 3.33 -15.30
C ALA A 43 -12.86 2.36 -16.34
N ILE A 44 -13.58 1.33 -15.91
CA ILE A 44 -14.32 0.43 -16.81
C ILE A 44 -15.43 1.22 -17.49
N ALA A 45 -16.29 1.90 -16.70
CA ALA A 45 -17.38 2.73 -17.24
C ALA A 45 -16.84 3.97 -17.97
N MET A 46 -15.78 4.59 -17.45
CA MET A 46 -15.12 5.73 -18.11
C MET A 46 -14.56 5.33 -19.48
N GLN A 47 -13.98 4.14 -19.62
CA GLN A 47 -13.46 3.64 -20.89
C GLN A 47 -14.58 3.46 -21.90
N GLU A 48 -15.73 2.93 -21.49
CA GLU A 48 -16.92 2.77 -22.34
C GLU A 48 -17.48 4.15 -22.77
N GLU A 49 -17.55 5.13 -21.83
CA GLU A 49 -18.10 6.48 -22.10
C GLU A 49 -17.21 7.34 -22.99
N PHE A 50 -15.88 7.33 -22.73
CA PHE A 50 -14.94 8.19 -23.46
C PHE A 50 -14.27 7.50 -24.65
N GLY A 51 -14.56 6.23 -24.91
CA GLY A 51 -13.97 5.48 -26.03
C GLY A 51 -12.46 5.26 -25.88
N TRP A 52 -11.95 5.10 -24.66
CA TRP A 52 -10.51 4.92 -24.43
C TRP A 52 -10.02 3.56 -24.90
N SER A 53 -8.82 3.52 -25.48
CA SER A 53 -8.07 2.29 -25.62
C SER A 53 -7.56 1.80 -24.26
N ASP A 54 -7.14 0.52 -24.16
CA ASP A 54 -6.56 -0.02 -22.93
C ASP A 54 -5.25 0.68 -22.57
N THR A 55 -4.44 1.09 -23.55
CA THR A 55 -3.25 1.92 -23.34
C THR A 55 -3.60 3.27 -22.73
N THR A 56 -4.63 3.94 -23.26
CA THR A 56 -5.10 5.24 -22.72
C THR A 56 -5.58 5.09 -21.27
N LYS A 57 -6.37 4.06 -21.00
CA LYS A 57 -6.76 3.72 -19.62
C LYS A 57 -5.55 3.45 -18.74
N GLY A 58 -4.54 2.74 -19.24
CA GLY A 58 -3.26 2.51 -18.56
C GLY A 58 -2.56 3.82 -18.15
N TYR A 59 -2.54 4.84 -19.02
CA TYR A 59 -2.00 6.16 -18.67
C TYR A 59 -2.80 6.84 -17.57
N VAL A 60 -4.12 6.78 -17.57
CA VAL A 60 -4.97 7.34 -16.51
C VAL A 60 -4.69 6.65 -15.18
N LEU A 61 -4.61 5.32 -15.16
CA LEU A 61 -4.37 4.53 -13.95
C LEU A 61 -2.95 4.75 -13.39
N SER A 62 -1.95 4.88 -14.26
CA SER A 62 -0.53 5.02 -13.89
C SER A 62 -0.15 6.44 -13.49
N SER A 63 -0.84 7.47 -13.98
CA SER A 63 -0.50 8.88 -13.76
C SER A 63 -0.48 9.28 -12.28
N PHE A 64 -1.30 8.66 -11.47
CA PHE A 64 -1.27 8.80 -10.00
C PHE A 64 0.12 8.55 -9.41
N PHE A 65 0.79 7.48 -9.84
CA PHE A 65 2.09 7.09 -9.30
C PHE A 65 3.21 8.09 -9.62
N ILE A 66 3.06 8.88 -10.68
CA ILE A 66 4.00 9.98 -10.99
C ILE A 66 3.98 11.00 -9.86
N GLY A 67 2.80 11.49 -9.48
CA GLY A 67 2.66 12.44 -8.37
C GLY A 67 3.11 11.85 -7.04
N TYR A 68 2.73 10.60 -6.77
CA TYR A 68 3.12 9.88 -5.57
C TYR A 68 4.64 9.78 -5.43
N MET A 69 5.34 9.39 -6.50
CA MET A 69 6.81 9.26 -6.50
C MET A 69 7.51 10.62 -6.31
N LEU A 70 7.03 11.67 -6.97
CA LEU A 70 7.63 13.00 -6.89
C LEU A 70 7.57 13.61 -5.48
N PHE A 71 6.50 13.34 -4.73
CA PHE A 71 6.29 13.99 -3.44
C PHE A 71 6.61 13.11 -2.23
N MET A 72 6.96 11.85 -2.43
CA MET A 72 7.23 10.90 -1.34
C MET A 72 8.35 11.37 -0.41
N ALA A 73 9.51 11.77 -0.95
CA ALA A 73 10.63 12.28 -0.16
C ALA A 73 10.36 13.69 0.44
N PRO A 74 9.86 14.69 -0.33
CA PRO A 74 9.47 15.98 0.22
C PRO A 74 8.44 15.89 1.35
N SER A 75 7.48 14.98 1.26
CA SER A 75 6.43 14.83 2.26
C SER A 75 6.95 14.40 3.62
N GLY A 76 7.96 13.51 3.66
CA GLY A 76 8.63 13.10 4.89
C GLY A 76 9.36 14.27 5.56
N TRP A 77 10.08 15.08 4.77
CA TRP A 77 10.74 16.28 5.27
C TRP A 77 9.74 17.30 5.83
N LEU A 78 8.64 17.52 5.12
CA LEU A 78 7.57 18.41 5.59
C LEU A 78 6.91 17.91 6.87
N ALA A 79 6.64 16.60 6.99
CA ALA A 79 6.07 15.99 8.18
C ALA A 79 6.98 16.17 9.41
N ASN A 80 8.30 16.10 9.22
CA ASN A 80 9.25 16.33 10.29
C ASN A 80 9.32 17.82 10.70
N ARG A 81 9.24 18.74 9.74
CA ARG A 81 9.37 20.19 9.99
C ARG A 81 8.08 20.83 10.52
N LEU A 82 6.92 20.48 9.95
CA LEU A 82 5.62 21.09 10.26
C LEU A 82 4.77 20.25 11.19
N GLY A 83 5.17 19.00 11.43
CA GLY A 83 4.45 18.03 12.24
C GLY A 83 3.45 17.18 11.46
N GLY A 84 3.39 15.91 11.82
CA GLY A 84 2.57 14.92 11.13
C GLY A 84 1.07 15.24 11.10
N LYS A 85 0.54 15.90 12.17
CA LYS A 85 -0.87 16.31 12.22
C LYS A 85 -1.26 17.24 11.07
N VAL A 86 -0.47 18.29 10.86
CA VAL A 86 -0.78 19.33 9.88
C VAL A 86 -0.65 18.75 8.47
N ILE A 87 0.47 18.07 8.21
CA ILE A 87 0.72 17.49 6.89
C ILE A 87 -0.29 16.42 6.54
N LEU A 88 -0.63 15.50 7.45
CA LEU A 88 -1.65 14.49 7.19
C LEU A 88 -3.03 15.11 6.92
N GLY A 89 -3.44 16.08 7.72
CA GLY A 89 -4.74 16.75 7.53
C GLY A 89 -4.84 17.49 6.20
N ILE A 90 -3.79 18.24 5.82
CA ILE A 90 -3.73 18.93 4.52
C ILE A 90 -3.68 17.90 3.37
N ALA A 91 -2.92 16.84 3.51
CA ALA A 91 -2.79 15.80 2.51
C ALA A 91 -4.13 15.10 2.23
N VAL A 92 -4.86 14.69 3.28
CA VAL A 92 -6.20 14.09 3.12
C VAL A 92 -7.15 15.04 2.43
N LEU A 93 -7.20 16.32 2.85
CA LEU A 93 -8.04 17.32 2.20
C LEU A 93 -7.67 17.50 0.73
N TRP A 94 -6.38 17.60 0.44
CA TRP A 94 -5.86 17.78 -0.91
C TRP A 94 -6.28 16.64 -1.83
N TRP A 95 -5.98 15.39 -1.48
CA TRP A 95 -6.35 14.28 -2.36
C TRP A 95 -7.88 14.10 -2.45
N SER A 96 -8.63 14.37 -1.38
CA SER A 96 -10.09 14.31 -1.38
C SER A 96 -10.71 15.33 -2.33
N ILE A 97 -10.14 16.55 -2.40
CA ILE A 97 -10.54 17.57 -3.38
C ILE A 97 -10.32 17.05 -4.80
N PHE A 98 -9.14 16.50 -5.11
CA PHE A 98 -8.86 15.98 -6.45
C PHE A 98 -9.63 14.71 -6.78
N THR A 99 -9.93 13.86 -5.78
CA THR A 99 -10.89 12.76 -5.94
C THR A 99 -12.27 13.30 -6.33
N PHE A 100 -12.80 14.25 -5.59
CA PHE A 100 -14.10 14.87 -5.87
C PHE A 100 -14.14 15.59 -7.24
N LEU A 101 -13.06 16.23 -7.63
CA LEU A 101 -12.94 16.95 -8.91
C LEU A 101 -12.65 16.03 -10.10
N THR A 102 -12.38 14.74 -9.91
CA THR A 102 -12.04 13.80 -10.99
C THR A 102 -13.09 13.76 -12.09
N PRO A 103 -14.42 13.72 -11.82
CA PRO A 103 -15.42 13.76 -12.89
C PRO A 103 -15.41 15.06 -13.68
N LEU A 104 -15.24 16.18 -13.02
CA LEU A 104 -15.11 17.49 -13.68
C LEU A 104 -13.84 17.53 -14.55
N ALA A 105 -12.71 17.05 -14.04
CA ALA A 105 -11.47 16.97 -14.81
C ALA A 105 -11.61 16.07 -16.06
N ALA A 106 -12.32 14.95 -15.95
CA ALA A 106 -12.61 14.07 -17.07
C ALA A 106 -13.47 14.78 -18.15
N ALA A 107 -14.46 15.58 -17.73
CA ALA A 107 -15.28 16.38 -18.64
C ALA A 107 -14.49 17.46 -19.39
N PHE A 108 -13.42 18.03 -18.78
CA PHE A 108 -12.51 18.96 -19.44
C PHE A 108 -11.53 18.27 -20.41
N GLY A 109 -11.43 16.95 -20.37
CA GLY A 109 -10.65 16.13 -21.27
C GLY A 109 -9.47 15.40 -20.61
N PHE A 110 -8.82 14.58 -21.43
CA PHE A 110 -7.78 13.65 -21.00
C PHE A 110 -6.64 14.31 -20.20
N GLY A 111 -6.12 15.46 -20.69
CA GLY A 111 -5.01 16.17 -20.02
C GLY A 111 -5.37 16.66 -18.61
N ALA A 112 -6.58 17.20 -18.44
CA ALA A 112 -7.06 17.65 -17.14
C ALA A 112 -7.23 16.47 -16.17
N LEU A 113 -7.72 15.33 -16.64
CA LEU A 113 -7.83 14.12 -15.85
C LEU A 113 -6.46 13.62 -15.38
N ILE A 114 -5.45 13.57 -16.27
CA ILE A 114 -4.07 13.18 -15.92
C ILE A 114 -3.51 14.13 -14.83
N ILE A 115 -3.68 15.43 -14.98
CA ILE A 115 -3.22 16.42 -13.98
C ILE A 115 -3.92 16.19 -12.63
N ALA A 116 -5.22 15.95 -12.62
CA ALA A 116 -5.97 15.68 -11.40
C ALA A 116 -5.46 14.40 -10.71
N ARG A 117 -5.14 13.36 -11.47
CA ARG A 117 -4.59 12.10 -10.94
C ARG A 117 -3.18 12.28 -10.37
N ILE A 118 -2.30 13.05 -11.05
CA ILE A 118 -0.97 13.39 -10.55
C ILE A 118 -1.10 14.20 -9.26
N ALA A 119 -1.97 15.21 -9.22
CA ALA A 119 -2.20 16.03 -8.04
C ALA A 119 -2.74 15.22 -6.86
N MET A 120 -3.63 14.25 -7.11
CA MET A 120 -4.10 13.30 -6.09
C MET A 120 -2.92 12.50 -5.52
N GLY A 121 -2.06 11.95 -6.39
CA GLY A 121 -0.87 11.19 -5.99
C GLY A 121 0.10 12.00 -5.13
N LEU A 122 0.31 13.29 -5.44
CA LEU A 122 1.10 14.21 -4.61
C LEU A 122 0.57 14.24 -3.16
N GLY A 123 -0.75 14.34 -2.97
CA GLY A 123 -1.36 14.35 -1.64
C GLY A 123 -1.16 13.04 -0.90
N GLU A 124 -1.48 11.92 -1.53
CA GLU A 124 -1.42 10.60 -0.88
C GLU A 124 -0.01 10.18 -0.47
N ALA A 125 1.04 10.69 -1.14
CA ALA A 125 2.44 10.43 -0.79
C ALA A 125 2.79 10.83 0.64
N ALA A 126 2.08 11.79 1.23
CA ALA A 126 2.33 12.27 2.59
C ALA A 126 1.69 11.40 3.69
N MET A 127 0.82 10.46 3.33
CA MET A 127 0.03 9.68 4.29
C MET A 127 0.92 8.90 5.28
N PHE A 128 1.76 7.98 4.80
CA PHE A 128 2.59 7.15 5.68
C PHE A 128 3.67 7.93 6.42
N PRO A 129 4.45 8.82 5.79
CA PRO A 129 5.44 9.63 6.50
C PRO A 129 4.83 10.45 7.64
N SER A 130 3.65 11.03 7.43
CA SER A 130 2.95 11.81 8.47
C SER A 130 2.43 10.93 9.61
N ALA A 131 1.89 9.75 9.30
CA ALA A 131 1.42 8.81 10.30
C ALA A 131 2.59 8.28 11.15
N TYR A 132 3.73 7.93 10.53
CA TYR A 132 4.92 7.51 11.26
C TYR A 132 5.51 8.61 12.15
N ASN A 133 5.50 9.86 11.68
CA ASN A 133 5.90 11.02 12.50
C ASN A 133 5.04 11.15 13.76
N LEU A 134 3.72 10.97 13.63
CA LEU A 134 2.80 10.97 14.77
C LEU A 134 3.02 9.76 15.69
N TYR A 135 3.22 8.57 15.14
CA TYR A 135 3.46 7.36 15.93
C TYR A 135 4.76 7.46 16.75
N GLY A 136 5.78 8.14 16.23
CA GLY A 136 6.99 8.44 16.97
C GLY A 136 6.75 9.21 18.27
N ARG A 137 5.67 10.02 18.33
CA ARG A 137 5.30 10.87 19.48
C ARG A 137 4.17 10.29 20.34
N TRP A 138 3.21 9.63 19.70
CA TRP A 138 1.96 9.16 20.34
C TRP A 138 1.97 7.68 20.72
N VAL A 139 2.94 6.90 20.28
CA VAL A 139 2.97 5.45 20.50
C VAL A 139 4.25 5.05 21.24
N PRO A 140 4.13 4.45 22.44
CA PRO A 140 5.28 3.91 23.18
C PRO A 140 6.01 2.86 22.35
N GLN A 141 7.30 2.68 22.60
CA GLN A 141 8.15 1.77 21.85
C GLN A 141 7.62 0.33 21.84
N GLU A 142 7.07 -0.14 22.97
CA GLU A 142 6.53 -1.49 23.15
C GLU A 142 5.24 -1.73 22.32
N GLU A 143 4.46 -0.68 22.02
CA GLU A 143 3.21 -0.77 21.25
C GLU A 143 3.40 -0.41 19.77
N ARG A 144 4.56 0.12 19.39
CA ARG A 144 4.82 0.70 18.06
C ARG A 144 4.63 -0.31 16.92
N SER A 145 5.12 -1.53 17.07
CA SER A 145 4.97 -2.59 16.06
C SER A 145 3.50 -2.90 15.80
N ARG A 146 2.67 -2.96 16.84
CA ARG A 146 1.22 -3.21 16.71
C ARG A 146 0.51 -2.04 16.02
N ALA A 147 0.85 -0.80 16.39
CA ALA A 147 0.26 0.38 15.78
C ALA A 147 0.61 0.48 14.27
N VAL A 148 1.85 0.18 13.90
CA VAL A 148 2.29 0.12 12.50
C VAL A 148 1.58 -1.00 11.75
N SER A 149 1.43 -2.19 12.34
CA SER A 149 0.68 -3.30 11.73
C SER A 149 -0.78 -2.95 11.48
N LEU A 150 -1.42 -2.23 12.41
CA LEU A 150 -2.79 -1.73 12.23
C LEU A 150 -2.87 -0.71 11.08
N LEU A 151 -1.91 0.22 11.00
CA LEU A 151 -1.83 1.22 9.95
C LEU A 151 -1.70 0.56 8.57
N VAL A 152 -0.77 -0.39 8.44
CA VAL A 152 -0.55 -1.14 7.18
C VAL A 152 -1.74 -2.04 6.86
N GLY A 153 -2.43 -2.58 7.88
CA GLY A 153 -3.70 -3.30 7.72
C GLY A 153 -4.83 -2.45 7.11
N GLY A 154 -4.73 -1.13 7.17
CA GLY A 154 -5.62 -0.21 6.46
C GLY A 154 -5.54 -0.35 4.93
N ILE A 155 -4.41 -0.81 4.39
CA ILE A 155 -4.20 -1.02 2.95
C ILE A 155 -5.21 -2.02 2.37
N PRO A 156 -5.21 -3.30 2.78
CA PRO A 156 -6.15 -4.26 2.23
C PRO A 156 -7.60 -3.95 2.63
N LEU A 157 -7.84 -3.37 3.81
CA LEU A 157 -9.19 -3.00 4.22
C LEU A 157 -9.78 -1.89 3.34
N GLY A 158 -9.00 -0.85 3.03
CA GLY A 158 -9.41 0.22 2.11
C GLY A 158 -9.63 -0.30 0.69
N THR A 159 -8.75 -1.18 0.23
CA THR A 159 -8.87 -1.85 -1.07
C THR A 159 -10.15 -2.68 -1.17
N LEU A 160 -10.42 -3.53 -0.16
CA LEU A 160 -11.65 -4.33 -0.10
C LEU A 160 -12.89 -3.44 -0.09
N PHE A 161 -12.89 -2.41 0.76
CA PHE A 161 -14.01 -1.47 0.84
C PHE A 161 -14.28 -0.79 -0.51
N ALA A 162 -13.24 -0.31 -1.19
CA ALA A 162 -13.39 0.32 -2.50
C ALA A 162 -13.93 -0.64 -3.55
N LEU A 163 -13.34 -1.84 -3.68
CA LEU A 163 -13.76 -2.81 -4.69
C LEU A 163 -15.23 -3.22 -4.54
N LEU A 164 -15.69 -3.40 -3.29
CA LEU A 164 -17.06 -3.78 -3.00
C LEU A 164 -18.05 -2.62 -3.23
N THR A 165 -17.70 -1.41 -2.79
CA THR A 165 -18.62 -0.28 -2.82
C THR A 165 -18.63 0.44 -4.15
N THR A 166 -17.46 0.62 -4.81
CA THR A 166 -17.37 1.32 -6.08
C THR A 166 -18.15 0.59 -7.18
N GLY A 167 -18.04 -0.74 -7.27
CA GLY A 167 -18.80 -1.51 -8.26
C GLY A 167 -20.30 -1.30 -8.15
N TRP A 168 -20.83 -1.34 -6.90
CA TRP A 168 -22.23 -1.08 -6.63
C TRP A 168 -22.64 0.36 -6.95
N ILE A 169 -21.82 1.35 -6.56
CA ILE A 169 -22.11 2.77 -6.83
C ILE A 169 -22.13 3.02 -8.34
N VAL A 170 -21.15 2.49 -9.08
CA VAL A 170 -21.02 2.69 -10.53
C VAL A 170 -22.21 2.07 -11.28
N ASP A 171 -22.60 0.83 -10.92
CA ASP A 171 -23.76 0.17 -11.55
C ASP A 171 -25.09 0.88 -11.26
N THR A 172 -25.23 1.52 -10.07
CA THR A 172 -26.51 2.10 -9.62
C THR A 172 -26.63 3.58 -9.96
N TYR A 173 -25.56 4.34 -9.80
CA TYR A 173 -25.59 5.81 -9.86
C TYR A 173 -24.63 6.40 -10.91
N GLY A 174 -23.86 5.55 -11.60
CA GLY A 174 -22.80 5.96 -12.52
C GLY A 174 -21.47 6.25 -11.84
N TRP A 175 -20.40 6.21 -12.63
CA TRP A 175 -19.02 6.33 -12.13
C TRP A 175 -18.69 7.68 -11.44
N PRO A 176 -19.27 8.85 -11.82
CA PRO A 176 -18.98 10.12 -11.16
C PRO A 176 -19.33 10.11 -9.66
N MET A 177 -20.44 9.43 -9.31
CA MET A 177 -20.92 9.38 -7.93
C MET A 177 -19.93 8.69 -6.98
N ALA A 178 -19.18 7.71 -7.47
CA ALA A 178 -18.14 7.07 -6.68
C ALA A 178 -17.06 8.09 -6.23
N PHE A 179 -16.60 8.94 -7.15
CA PHE A 179 -15.61 9.97 -6.81
C PHE A 179 -16.17 11.04 -5.88
N TYR A 180 -17.43 11.46 -6.05
CA TYR A 180 -18.06 12.39 -5.13
C TYR A 180 -18.21 11.83 -3.73
N ALA A 181 -18.66 10.58 -3.60
CA ALA A 181 -18.85 9.92 -2.30
C ALA A 181 -17.54 9.78 -1.53
N PHE A 182 -16.48 9.28 -2.20
CA PHE A 182 -15.17 9.11 -1.57
C PHE A 182 -14.53 10.46 -1.22
N GLY A 183 -14.54 11.44 -2.13
CA GLY A 183 -13.99 12.77 -1.87
C GLY A 183 -14.67 13.49 -0.70
N ILE A 184 -16.00 13.40 -0.59
CA ILE A 184 -16.74 13.94 0.58
C ILE A 184 -16.36 13.19 1.86
N GLY A 185 -16.21 11.86 1.79
CA GLY A 185 -15.81 11.05 2.94
C GLY A 185 -14.45 11.47 3.52
N GLY A 186 -13.46 11.71 2.66
CA GLY A 186 -12.13 12.17 3.09
C GLY A 186 -12.15 13.62 3.61
N ALA A 187 -12.92 14.51 2.98
CA ALA A 187 -13.10 15.87 3.48
C ALA A 187 -13.77 15.88 4.88
N PHE A 188 -14.77 15.03 5.09
CA PHE A 188 -15.41 14.87 6.40
C PHE A 188 -14.45 14.34 7.46
N TRP A 189 -13.61 13.34 7.12
CA TRP A 189 -12.55 12.87 8.01
C TRP A 189 -11.59 14.01 8.37
N THR A 190 -11.23 14.88 7.44
CA THR A 190 -10.34 16.01 7.69
C THR A 190 -10.91 16.97 8.74
N ILE A 191 -12.22 17.24 8.71
CA ILE A 191 -12.88 18.07 9.72
C ILE A 191 -12.76 17.43 11.11
N ILE A 192 -13.00 16.13 11.23
CA ILE A 192 -12.84 15.37 12.47
C ILE A 192 -11.40 15.42 12.93
N TRP A 193 -10.45 15.19 12.00
CA TRP A 193 -9.02 15.18 12.26
C TRP A 193 -8.52 16.47 12.91
N PHE A 194 -8.80 17.62 12.31
CA PHE A 194 -8.34 18.90 12.85
C PHE A 194 -8.96 19.26 14.19
N ARG A 195 -10.19 18.80 14.47
CA ARG A 195 -10.86 18.99 15.77
C ARG A 195 -10.30 18.09 16.86
N ILE A 196 -9.88 16.89 16.52
CA ILE A 196 -9.52 15.86 17.51
C ILE A 196 -7.99 15.76 17.66
N ALA A 197 -7.23 15.66 16.58
CA ALA A 197 -5.81 15.36 16.63
C ALA A 197 -4.97 16.52 17.13
N LYS A 198 -3.90 16.19 17.86
CA LYS A 198 -2.82 17.09 18.25
C LYS A 198 -1.49 16.51 17.77
N ASN A 199 -0.53 17.37 17.49
CA ASN A 199 0.77 16.94 17.00
C ASN A 199 1.61 16.27 18.10
N ASP A 200 1.42 16.71 19.34
CA ASP A 200 2.21 16.26 20.49
C ASP A 200 1.30 15.99 21.70
N PRO A 201 1.52 14.87 22.43
CA PRO A 201 0.78 14.59 23.67
C PRO A 201 0.89 15.69 24.71
N ALA A 202 2.03 16.37 24.80
CA ALA A 202 2.26 17.44 25.76
C ALA A 202 1.29 18.62 25.58
N THR A 203 0.88 18.88 24.34
CA THR A 203 -0.02 19.99 23.99
C THR A 203 -1.50 19.60 23.95
N ASP A 204 -1.83 18.34 24.19
CA ASP A 204 -3.22 17.87 24.16
C ASP A 204 -3.87 17.96 25.56
N PRO A 205 -4.84 18.89 25.75
CA PRO A 205 -5.54 19.01 27.04
C PRO A 205 -6.42 17.79 27.37
N LYS A 206 -6.75 16.95 26.39
CA LYS A 206 -7.55 15.73 26.56
C LYS A 206 -6.70 14.50 26.87
N CYS A 207 -5.37 14.61 26.82
CA CYS A 207 -4.47 13.52 27.18
C CYS A 207 -4.33 13.45 28.69
N PRO A 208 -4.68 12.32 29.36
CA PRO A 208 -4.52 12.18 30.80
C PRO A 208 -3.06 12.33 31.23
N GLU A 209 -2.81 13.02 32.35
CA GLU A 209 -1.43 13.26 32.84
C GLU A 209 -0.56 11.99 33.00
N PRO A 210 -1.08 10.84 33.48
CA PRO A 210 -0.30 9.59 33.52
C PRO A 210 0.11 9.11 32.12
N GLU A 211 -0.80 9.20 31.12
CA GLU A 211 -0.52 8.82 29.76
C GLU A 211 0.49 9.79 29.11
N LYS A 212 0.32 11.09 29.35
CA LYS A 212 1.23 12.14 28.86
C LYS A 212 2.66 11.93 29.37
N LYS A 213 2.85 11.67 30.67
CA LYS A 213 4.16 11.39 31.27
C LYS A 213 4.80 10.14 30.67
N MET A 214 4.02 9.06 30.51
CA MET A 214 4.48 7.82 29.87
C MET A 214 4.95 8.07 28.43
N LEU A 215 4.17 8.80 27.62
CA LEU A 215 4.50 9.07 26.23
C LEU A 215 5.75 9.93 26.09
N ILE A 216 5.90 10.98 26.92
CA ILE A 216 7.07 11.87 26.89
C ILE A 216 8.33 11.10 27.31
N SER A 217 8.26 10.22 28.31
CA SER A 217 9.42 9.43 28.76
C SER A 217 9.84 8.34 27.76
N SER A 218 8.92 7.87 26.92
CA SER A 218 9.16 6.82 25.90
C SER A 218 9.45 7.39 24.49
N THR A 219 9.45 8.72 24.33
CA THR A 219 9.66 9.35 23.03
C THR A 219 11.14 9.25 22.64
N TYR A 220 11.40 8.51 21.57
CA TYR A 220 12.69 8.50 20.89
C TYR A 220 12.84 9.80 20.07
N VAL A 221 13.81 10.63 20.42
CA VAL A 221 14.25 11.74 19.58
C VAL A 221 15.24 11.16 18.57
N PRO A 222 14.96 11.12 17.28
CA PRO A 222 15.94 10.69 16.31
C PRO A 222 17.15 11.63 16.37
N ASN A 223 18.35 11.08 16.52
CA ASN A 223 19.59 11.84 16.33
C ASN A 223 19.63 12.33 14.88
N SER A 224 19.57 13.62 14.68
CA SER A 224 19.24 14.28 13.41
C SER A 224 20.37 14.37 12.39
N GLU A 225 21.54 13.90 12.66
CA GLU A 225 22.68 14.00 11.72
C GLU A 225 23.36 12.63 11.58
N LYS A 226 22.86 11.86 10.61
CA LYS A 226 23.59 10.68 10.14
C LYS A 226 24.04 10.97 8.70
N ASP A 227 25.32 10.98 8.47
CA ASP A 227 25.85 10.92 7.12
C ASP A 227 25.35 9.65 6.44
N ILE A 228 24.54 9.82 5.39
CA ILE A 228 23.98 8.71 4.65
C ILE A 228 25.08 8.10 3.78
N PRO A 229 25.46 6.83 3.96
CA PRO A 229 26.57 6.21 3.23
C PRO A 229 26.16 5.80 1.81
N LEU A 230 25.73 6.75 0.99
CA LEU A 230 25.23 6.52 -0.37
C LEU A 230 26.22 5.72 -1.24
N LYS A 231 27.53 6.01 -1.12
CA LYS A 231 28.56 5.27 -1.87
C LYS A 231 28.62 3.78 -1.50
N PHE A 232 28.36 3.47 -0.23
CA PHE A 232 28.27 2.08 0.24
C PHE A 232 27.01 1.41 -0.30
N PHE A 233 25.86 2.10 -0.25
CA PHE A 233 24.60 1.59 -0.76
C PHE A 233 24.70 1.21 -2.24
N LEU A 234 25.32 2.06 -3.04
CA LEU A 234 25.51 1.81 -4.48
C LEU A 234 26.45 0.64 -4.80
N LYS A 235 27.35 0.26 -3.88
CA LYS A 235 28.30 -0.83 -4.07
C LYS A 235 27.83 -2.18 -3.52
N SER A 236 26.85 -2.19 -2.63
CA SER A 236 26.37 -3.40 -1.95
C SER A 236 25.42 -4.22 -2.81
N LYS A 237 25.77 -5.47 -3.12
CA LYS A 237 24.93 -6.42 -3.85
C LYS A 237 23.62 -6.73 -3.09
N ALA A 238 23.68 -6.81 -1.76
CA ALA A 238 22.50 -7.06 -0.92
C ALA A 238 21.50 -5.91 -1.00
N ILE A 239 21.97 -4.67 -1.05
CA ILE A 239 21.11 -3.48 -1.22
C ILE A 239 20.48 -3.45 -2.62
N TRP A 240 21.25 -3.79 -3.68
CA TRP A 240 20.67 -3.93 -5.02
C TRP A 240 19.63 -5.04 -5.09
N ALA A 241 19.83 -6.15 -4.36
CA ALA A 241 18.80 -7.19 -4.25
C ALA A 241 17.50 -6.66 -3.63
N LEU A 242 17.58 -5.79 -2.62
CA LEU A 242 16.41 -5.10 -2.06
C LEU A 242 15.70 -4.20 -3.08
N PHE A 243 16.46 -3.38 -3.83
CA PHE A 243 15.90 -2.52 -4.88
C PHE A 243 15.12 -3.31 -5.92
N ILE A 244 15.75 -4.36 -6.47
CA ILE A 244 15.15 -5.20 -7.49
C ILE A 244 13.93 -5.95 -6.95
N ASN A 245 14.02 -6.47 -5.72
CA ASN A 245 12.89 -7.18 -5.13
C ASN A 245 11.73 -6.26 -4.74
N HIS A 246 11.99 -5.04 -4.30
CA HIS A 246 10.93 -4.05 -4.07
C HIS A 246 10.18 -3.74 -5.38
N PHE A 247 10.93 -3.57 -6.48
CA PHE A 247 10.36 -3.40 -7.82
C PHE A 247 9.52 -4.62 -8.23
N CYS A 248 10.08 -5.84 -8.15
CA CYS A 248 9.40 -7.06 -8.56
C CYS A 248 8.14 -7.34 -7.72
N SER A 249 8.22 -7.17 -6.39
CA SER A 249 7.10 -7.37 -5.48
C SER A 249 5.95 -6.39 -5.72
N ASN A 250 6.24 -5.15 -6.05
CA ASN A 250 5.23 -4.15 -6.34
C ASN A 250 4.67 -4.24 -7.77
N TRP A 251 5.35 -4.94 -8.69
CA TRP A 251 4.82 -5.14 -10.04
C TRP A 251 3.50 -5.89 -10.02
N ILE A 252 3.46 -7.05 -9.37
CA ILE A 252 2.21 -7.82 -9.26
C ILE A 252 1.15 -7.06 -8.49
N LEU A 253 1.53 -6.38 -7.40
CA LEU A 253 0.59 -5.63 -6.57
C LEU A 253 -0.09 -4.52 -7.38
N TYR A 254 0.66 -3.65 -8.04
CA TYR A 254 0.10 -2.51 -8.75
C TYR A 254 -0.58 -2.90 -10.07
N MET A 255 -0.06 -3.92 -10.76
CA MET A 255 -0.72 -4.47 -11.94
C MET A 255 -2.13 -4.97 -11.59
N LEU A 256 -2.25 -5.83 -10.57
CA LEU A 256 -3.55 -6.36 -10.18
C LEU A 256 -4.44 -5.30 -9.53
N LEU A 257 -3.87 -4.36 -8.75
CA LEU A 257 -4.63 -3.24 -8.17
C LEU A 257 -5.34 -2.39 -9.24
N ALA A 258 -4.64 -2.14 -10.34
CA ALA A 258 -5.15 -1.33 -11.43
C ALA A 258 -6.07 -2.10 -12.39
N TRP A 259 -5.74 -3.36 -12.69
CA TRP A 259 -6.33 -4.06 -13.83
C TRP A 259 -7.24 -5.24 -13.47
N LEU A 260 -7.24 -5.73 -12.23
CA LEU A 260 -8.01 -6.93 -11.87
C LEU A 260 -9.52 -6.78 -12.12
N PRO A 261 -10.19 -5.64 -11.80
CA PRO A 261 -11.58 -5.44 -12.16
C PRO A 261 -11.82 -5.46 -13.68
N SER A 262 -10.93 -4.83 -14.46
CA SER A 262 -10.98 -4.86 -15.92
C SER A 262 -10.81 -6.28 -16.48
N TYR A 263 -9.90 -7.07 -15.93
CA TYR A 263 -9.72 -8.49 -16.28
C TYR A 263 -11.03 -9.28 -16.14
N PHE A 264 -11.68 -9.19 -14.98
CA PHE A 264 -12.96 -9.88 -14.76
C PHE A 264 -14.09 -9.36 -15.65
N ARG A 265 -14.12 -8.06 -15.95
CA ARG A 265 -15.10 -7.44 -16.86
C ARG A 265 -14.91 -7.94 -18.28
N THR A 266 -13.69 -7.82 -18.83
CA THR A 266 -13.43 -8.03 -20.26
C THR A 266 -13.22 -9.49 -20.63
N GLN A 267 -12.52 -10.28 -19.81
CA GLN A 267 -12.22 -11.69 -20.13
C GLN A 267 -13.32 -12.64 -19.69
N HIS A 268 -14.10 -12.27 -18.67
CA HIS A 268 -15.17 -13.14 -18.12
C HIS A 268 -16.57 -12.56 -18.28
N GLY A 269 -16.74 -11.37 -18.87
CA GLY A 269 -18.05 -10.77 -19.16
C GLY A 269 -18.87 -10.41 -17.91
N LEU A 270 -18.25 -10.22 -16.75
CA LEU A 270 -18.95 -9.89 -15.51
C LEU A 270 -19.49 -8.46 -15.55
N SER A 271 -20.60 -8.18 -14.84
CA SER A 271 -21.02 -6.79 -14.56
C SER A 271 -19.94 -6.04 -13.78
N ILE A 272 -19.97 -4.70 -13.80
CA ILE A 272 -18.98 -3.88 -13.07
C ILE A 272 -19.03 -4.20 -11.57
N MET A 273 -20.23 -4.37 -11.01
CA MET A 273 -20.40 -4.78 -9.61
C MET A 273 -19.76 -6.15 -9.33
N ASN A 274 -20.02 -7.14 -10.16
CA ASN A 274 -19.44 -8.49 -9.98
C ASN A 274 -17.93 -8.49 -10.23
N ALA A 275 -17.41 -7.71 -11.17
CA ALA A 275 -15.99 -7.55 -11.40
C ALA A 275 -15.28 -6.97 -10.15
N GLY A 276 -15.88 -5.99 -9.49
CA GLY A 276 -15.43 -5.47 -8.20
C GLY A 276 -15.45 -6.54 -7.09
N LEU A 277 -16.55 -7.27 -6.95
CA LEU A 277 -16.70 -8.33 -5.95
C LEU A 277 -15.68 -9.47 -6.15
N TYR A 278 -15.50 -9.95 -7.38
CA TYR A 278 -14.52 -10.99 -7.70
C TYR A 278 -13.08 -10.51 -7.50
N SER A 279 -12.83 -9.23 -7.72
CA SER A 279 -11.52 -8.61 -7.45
C SER A 279 -11.23 -8.42 -5.96
N ALA A 280 -12.24 -8.36 -5.10
CA ALA A 280 -12.08 -8.22 -3.66
C ALA A 280 -11.54 -9.49 -2.99
N ALA A 281 -11.97 -10.68 -3.42
CA ALA A 281 -11.57 -11.95 -2.82
C ALA A 281 -10.04 -12.19 -2.79
N PRO A 282 -9.26 -11.91 -3.85
CA PRO A 282 -7.80 -12.00 -3.81
C PRO A 282 -7.14 -11.10 -2.75
N TYR A 283 -7.68 -9.90 -2.47
CA TYR A 283 -7.14 -9.02 -1.42
C TYR A 283 -7.47 -9.51 -0.02
N LEU A 284 -8.62 -10.19 0.17
CA LEU A 284 -8.90 -10.91 1.41
C LEU A 284 -7.92 -12.06 1.61
N SER A 285 -7.61 -12.83 0.57
CA SER A 285 -6.58 -13.86 0.59
C SER A 285 -5.22 -13.28 0.98
N MET A 286 -4.83 -12.14 0.38
CA MET A 286 -3.60 -11.42 0.70
C MET A 286 -3.51 -11.05 2.18
N LEU A 287 -4.61 -10.56 2.78
CA LEU A 287 -4.67 -10.25 4.21
C LEU A 287 -4.43 -11.49 5.08
N ILE A 288 -5.06 -12.60 4.74
CA ILE A 288 -4.93 -13.87 5.47
C ILE A 288 -3.51 -14.42 5.36
N PHE A 289 -3.00 -14.55 4.15
CA PHE A 289 -1.67 -15.12 3.89
C PHE A 289 -0.54 -14.24 4.42
N GLY A 290 -0.70 -12.91 4.41
CA GLY A 290 0.27 -11.99 5.00
C GLY A 290 0.43 -12.23 6.51
N ASN A 291 -0.68 -12.40 7.24
CA ASN A 291 -0.65 -12.72 8.66
C ASN A 291 -0.07 -14.12 8.92
N LEU A 292 -0.53 -15.13 8.17
CA LEU A 292 0.00 -16.50 8.29
C LEU A 292 1.51 -16.55 7.99
N GLY A 293 1.96 -15.81 6.97
CA GLY A 293 3.38 -15.70 6.62
C GLY A 293 4.21 -15.09 7.75
N GLY A 294 3.72 -14.05 8.40
CA GLY A 294 4.35 -13.48 9.60
C GLY A 294 4.49 -14.50 10.73
N TYR A 295 3.40 -15.16 11.08
CA TYR A 295 3.42 -16.24 12.10
C TYR A 295 4.37 -17.37 11.75
N PHE A 296 4.40 -17.78 10.47
CA PHE A 296 5.28 -18.85 10.03
C PHE A 296 6.76 -18.45 10.09
N ALA A 297 7.09 -17.22 9.70
CA ALA A 297 8.44 -16.68 9.80
C ALA A 297 8.92 -16.64 11.27
N ASP A 298 8.08 -16.17 12.19
CA ASP A 298 8.36 -16.13 13.62
C ASP A 298 8.52 -17.54 14.20
N TYR A 299 7.67 -18.49 13.81
CA TYR A 299 7.79 -19.89 14.21
C TYR A 299 9.14 -20.50 13.81
N LEU A 300 9.58 -20.28 12.56
CA LEU A 300 10.88 -20.75 12.08
C LEU A 300 12.05 -20.12 12.88
N LEU A 301 11.93 -18.83 13.20
CA LEU A 301 12.92 -18.12 14.01
C LEU A 301 13.04 -18.73 15.43
N HIS A 302 11.91 -19.04 16.05
CA HIS A 302 11.89 -19.74 17.35
C HIS A 302 12.51 -21.15 17.27
N LYS A 303 12.41 -21.82 16.11
CA LYS A 303 13.09 -23.09 15.84
C LYS A 303 14.58 -22.94 15.51
N LYS A 304 15.16 -21.72 15.68
CA LYS A 304 16.57 -21.39 15.42
C LYS A 304 17.01 -21.61 13.97
N VAL A 305 16.08 -21.55 13.01
CA VAL A 305 16.40 -21.50 11.59
C VAL A 305 17.11 -20.16 11.31
N SER A 306 18.12 -20.18 10.45
CA SER A 306 18.88 -18.96 10.14
C SER A 306 17.98 -17.87 9.54
N LEU A 307 18.17 -16.63 9.99
CA LEU A 307 17.36 -15.50 9.55
C LEU A 307 17.46 -15.27 8.02
N THR A 308 18.68 -15.43 7.47
CA THR A 308 18.88 -15.33 6.01
C THR A 308 18.07 -16.37 5.24
N PHE A 309 18.00 -17.62 5.74
CA PHE A 309 17.17 -18.64 5.10
C PHE A 309 15.67 -18.28 5.17
N ILE A 310 15.19 -17.81 6.34
CA ILE A 310 13.79 -17.40 6.52
C ILE A 310 13.45 -16.29 5.52
N ARG A 311 14.28 -15.23 5.44
CA ARG A 311 14.04 -14.12 4.49
C ARG A 311 14.05 -14.59 3.05
N LYS A 312 14.99 -15.48 2.67
CA LYS A 312 15.03 -16.07 1.33
C LYS A 312 13.81 -16.94 1.05
N ALA A 313 13.45 -17.84 1.95
CA ALA A 313 12.31 -18.73 1.76
C ALA A 313 10.99 -17.96 1.60
N MET A 314 10.72 -16.98 2.46
CA MET A 314 9.50 -16.18 2.41
C MET A 314 9.39 -15.37 1.11
N GLN A 315 10.47 -14.69 0.71
CA GLN A 315 10.49 -13.89 -0.51
C GLN A 315 10.35 -14.76 -1.76
N VAL A 316 11.12 -15.83 -1.87
CA VAL A 316 11.11 -16.72 -3.03
C VAL A 316 9.78 -17.45 -3.17
N SER A 317 9.24 -17.96 -2.05
CA SER A 317 7.92 -18.59 -2.06
C SER A 317 6.82 -17.61 -2.51
N GLY A 318 6.90 -16.35 -2.07
CA GLY A 318 5.99 -15.31 -2.52
C GLY A 318 6.07 -15.03 -4.01
N LEU A 319 7.28 -14.84 -4.54
CA LEU A 319 7.51 -14.54 -5.96
C LEU A 319 7.16 -15.72 -6.86
N LEU A 320 7.68 -16.92 -6.58
CA LEU A 320 7.45 -18.09 -7.42
C LEU A 320 6.02 -18.62 -7.30
N GLY A 321 5.45 -18.61 -6.08
CA GLY A 321 4.06 -18.98 -5.88
C GLY A 321 3.11 -18.09 -6.69
N SER A 322 3.28 -16.76 -6.60
CA SER A 322 2.50 -15.83 -7.42
C SER A 322 2.69 -16.07 -8.92
N ALA A 323 3.93 -16.29 -9.37
CA ALA A 323 4.23 -16.55 -10.79
C ALA A 323 3.51 -17.81 -11.29
N ILE A 324 3.50 -18.89 -10.52
CA ILE A 324 2.79 -20.14 -10.85
C ILE A 324 1.30 -19.87 -11.03
N PHE A 325 0.66 -19.21 -10.07
CA PHE A 325 -0.78 -18.93 -10.15
C PHE A 325 -1.12 -18.00 -11.32
N LEU A 326 -0.29 -17.00 -11.64
CA LEU A 326 -0.48 -16.13 -12.82
C LEU A 326 -0.38 -16.91 -14.13
N ILE A 327 0.53 -17.89 -14.23
CA ILE A 327 0.62 -18.75 -15.41
C ILE A 327 -0.59 -19.70 -15.49
N LEU A 328 -1.07 -20.22 -14.38
CA LEU A 328 -2.24 -21.10 -14.37
C LEU A 328 -3.53 -20.36 -14.76
N VAL A 329 -3.67 -19.09 -14.41
CA VAL A 329 -4.90 -18.32 -14.67
C VAL A 329 -5.00 -17.80 -16.10
N LYS A 330 -3.90 -17.72 -16.84
CA LYS A 330 -3.82 -17.00 -18.13
C LYS A 330 -4.81 -17.46 -19.20
N ASP A 331 -5.18 -18.74 -19.20
CA ASP A 331 -6.07 -19.37 -20.21
C ASP A 331 -7.39 -19.88 -19.58
N VAL A 332 -7.72 -19.46 -18.37
CA VAL A 332 -8.92 -19.94 -17.65
C VAL A 332 -10.14 -19.15 -18.10
N ASN A 333 -11.17 -19.87 -18.59
CA ASN A 333 -12.43 -19.28 -19.05
C ASN A 333 -13.50 -19.17 -17.95
N ASN A 334 -13.36 -19.91 -16.84
CA ASN A 334 -14.33 -19.87 -15.75
C ASN A 334 -13.95 -18.81 -14.72
N ALA A 335 -14.82 -17.82 -14.52
CA ALA A 335 -14.57 -16.68 -13.63
C ALA A 335 -14.30 -17.11 -12.17
N SER A 336 -15.00 -18.11 -11.65
CA SER A 336 -14.81 -18.57 -10.25
C SER A 336 -13.47 -19.29 -10.07
N ILE A 337 -13.04 -20.07 -11.06
CA ILE A 337 -11.71 -20.69 -11.05
C ILE A 337 -10.63 -19.62 -11.17
N ALA A 338 -10.80 -18.64 -12.06
CA ALA A 338 -9.90 -17.52 -12.20
C ALA A 338 -9.77 -16.72 -10.89
N MET A 339 -10.88 -16.45 -10.21
CA MET A 339 -10.89 -15.80 -8.90
C MET A 339 -10.09 -16.62 -7.86
N GLY A 340 -10.30 -17.94 -7.79
CA GLY A 340 -9.54 -18.82 -6.89
C GLY A 340 -8.04 -18.79 -7.16
N LEU A 341 -7.62 -18.82 -8.43
CA LEU A 341 -6.22 -18.71 -8.83
C LEU A 341 -5.63 -17.31 -8.51
N MET A 342 -6.40 -16.24 -8.69
CA MET A 342 -5.99 -14.89 -8.29
C MET A 342 -5.87 -14.76 -6.77
N CYS A 343 -6.72 -15.46 -5.99
CA CYS A 343 -6.54 -15.59 -4.54
C CYS A 343 -5.20 -16.26 -4.20
N GLY A 344 -4.81 -17.28 -4.95
CA GLY A 344 -3.49 -17.89 -4.83
C GLY A 344 -2.37 -16.92 -5.17
N ALA A 345 -2.46 -16.22 -6.31
CA ALA A 345 -1.44 -15.27 -6.76
C ALA A 345 -1.19 -14.15 -5.73
N LEU A 346 -2.24 -13.46 -5.26
CA LEU A 346 -2.12 -12.39 -4.27
C LEU A 346 -1.84 -12.93 -2.85
N GLY A 347 -2.39 -14.09 -2.50
CA GLY A 347 -2.09 -14.75 -1.23
C GLY A 347 -0.61 -15.06 -1.08
N PHE A 348 -0.01 -15.74 -2.06
CA PHE A 348 1.44 -16.01 -2.05
C PHE A 348 2.25 -14.72 -2.09
N SER A 349 1.85 -13.72 -2.88
CA SER A 349 2.56 -12.44 -2.90
C SER A 349 2.69 -11.78 -1.53
N ALA A 350 1.74 -11.98 -0.63
CA ALA A 350 1.78 -11.44 0.72
C ALA A 350 2.90 -12.02 1.59
N LEU A 351 3.42 -13.22 1.27
CA LEU A 351 4.57 -13.80 1.97
C LEU A 351 5.83 -12.93 1.82
N MET A 352 5.94 -12.17 0.73
CA MET A 352 7.05 -11.24 0.49
C MET A 352 7.17 -10.16 1.59
N TRP A 353 6.07 -9.83 2.27
CA TRP A 353 6.10 -8.88 3.39
C TRP A 353 6.90 -9.38 4.60
N SER A 354 7.06 -10.69 4.73
CA SER A 354 7.95 -11.30 5.74
C SER A 354 9.36 -11.57 5.20
N GLY A 355 9.57 -11.39 3.89
CA GLY A 355 10.85 -11.54 3.21
C GLY A 355 11.65 -10.24 3.16
N PHE A 356 11.42 -9.42 2.09
CA PHE A 356 12.25 -8.25 1.82
C PHE A 356 11.98 -7.06 2.75
N VAL A 357 10.74 -6.88 3.22
CA VAL A 357 10.39 -5.69 4.03
C VAL A 357 11.21 -5.61 5.31
N PRO A 358 11.22 -6.63 6.21
CA PRO A 358 12.01 -6.56 7.42
C PRO A 358 13.53 -6.69 7.17
N ASN A 359 13.94 -7.15 6.00
CA ASN A 359 15.36 -7.27 5.65
C ASN A 359 16.09 -5.92 5.63
N HIS A 360 15.39 -4.79 5.43
CA HIS A 360 15.97 -3.45 5.59
C HIS A 360 16.50 -3.22 7.01
N LEU A 361 15.76 -3.69 8.01
CA LEU A 361 16.18 -3.63 9.42
C LEU A 361 17.28 -4.64 9.73
N ASP A 362 17.25 -5.82 9.10
CA ASP A 362 18.23 -6.87 9.36
C ASP A 362 19.63 -6.42 8.91
N ILE A 363 19.75 -5.88 7.68
CA ILE A 363 21.07 -5.57 7.09
C ILE A 363 21.60 -4.18 7.45
N ALA A 364 20.74 -3.20 7.74
CA ALA A 364 21.12 -1.82 8.01
C ALA A 364 20.23 -1.19 9.09
N PRO A 365 20.26 -1.66 10.36
CA PRO A 365 19.31 -1.22 11.40
C PRO A 365 19.32 0.29 11.61
N ARG A 366 20.49 0.92 11.53
CA ARG A 366 20.67 2.37 11.73
C ARG A 366 20.10 3.21 10.59
N TYR A 367 20.06 2.65 9.38
CA TYR A 367 19.67 3.36 8.15
C TYR A 367 18.43 2.74 7.49
N ALA A 368 17.70 1.89 8.19
CA ALA A 368 16.58 1.14 7.62
C ALA A 368 15.47 2.03 7.07
N ASP A 369 15.20 3.15 7.73
CA ASP A 369 14.24 4.17 7.31
C ASP A 369 14.65 4.85 5.99
N VAL A 370 15.91 5.25 5.89
CA VAL A 370 16.48 5.86 4.67
C VAL A 370 16.50 4.83 3.54
N LEU A 371 16.97 3.61 3.84
CA LEU A 371 17.07 2.53 2.86
C LEU A 371 15.67 2.15 2.33
N MET A 372 14.66 2.05 3.23
CA MET A 372 13.28 1.82 2.83
C MET A 372 12.75 2.96 1.94
N GLY A 373 13.02 4.21 2.27
CA GLY A 373 12.63 5.37 1.46
C GLY A 373 13.22 5.31 0.05
N ILE A 374 14.52 4.99 -0.07
CA ILE A 374 15.19 4.89 -1.36
C ILE A 374 14.66 3.69 -2.16
N THR A 375 14.56 2.50 -1.56
CA THR A 375 14.06 1.30 -2.26
C THR A 375 12.59 1.45 -2.66
N ASN A 376 11.77 2.18 -1.88
CA ASN A 376 10.37 2.43 -2.21
C ASN A 376 10.22 3.32 -3.45
N THR A 377 11.20 4.15 -3.77
CA THR A 377 11.23 4.86 -5.06
C THR A 377 11.29 3.87 -6.22
N ALA A 378 12.18 2.87 -6.15
CA ALA A 378 12.22 1.77 -7.13
C ALA A 378 10.92 0.96 -7.10
N GLY A 379 10.36 0.71 -5.92
CA GLY A 379 9.09 0.02 -5.72
C GLY A 379 7.86 0.77 -6.25
N THR A 380 7.97 2.08 -6.54
CA THR A 380 6.86 2.86 -7.14
C THR A 380 6.88 2.83 -8.67
N LEU A 381 8.06 2.60 -9.29
CA LEU A 381 8.20 2.51 -10.74
C LEU A 381 7.24 1.50 -11.41
N PRO A 382 6.97 0.31 -10.84
CA PRO A 382 5.97 -0.60 -11.39
C PRO A 382 4.57 -0.01 -11.51
N GLY A 383 4.20 0.91 -10.64
CA GLY A 383 2.93 1.64 -10.74
C GLY A 383 2.86 2.53 -11.97
N ILE A 384 3.99 3.09 -12.42
CA ILE A 384 4.08 3.89 -13.64
C ILE A 384 4.24 2.98 -14.86
N ILE A 385 5.28 2.16 -14.86
CA ILE A 385 5.68 1.36 -16.03
C ILE A 385 4.77 0.14 -16.18
N GLY A 386 4.57 -0.63 -15.10
CA GLY A 386 3.85 -1.90 -15.13
C GLY A 386 2.37 -1.74 -15.44
N VAL A 387 1.73 -0.71 -14.88
CA VAL A 387 0.31 -0.43 -15.15
C VAL A 387 0.12 0.01 -16.62
N THR A 388 1.00 0.88 -17.13
CA THR A 388 0.96 1.33 -18.53
C THR A 388 1.25 0.18 -19.51
N VAL A 389 2.32 -0.59 -19.25
CA VAL A 389 2.70 -1.75 -20.09
C VAL A 389 1.61 -2.80 -20.12
N THR A 390 0.90 -3.02 -19.02
CA THR A 390 -0.24 -3.94 -18.98
C THR A 390 -1.32 -3.49 -19.96
N GLY A 391 -1.70 -2.20 -19.98
CA GLY A 391 -2.68 -1.67 -20.91
C GLY A 391 -2.25 -1.85 -22.38
N TRP A 392 -1.00 -1.54 -22.68
CA TRP A 392 -0.44 -1.72 -24.02
C TRP A 392 -0.42 -3.20 -24.44
N LEU A 393 -0.05 -4.12 -23.56
CA LEU A 393 -0.08 -5.56 -23.86
C LEU A 393 -1.49 -6.07 -24.10
N VAL A 394 -2.46 -5.65 -23.27
CA VAL A 394 -3.87 -6.03 -23.45
C VAL A 394 -4.41 -5.51 -24.78
N GLU A 395 -4.15 -4.24 -25.13
CA GLU A 395 -4.57 -3.64 -26.38
C GLU A 395 -3.97 -4.36 -27.61
N THR A 396 -2.69 -4.68 -27.57
CA THR A 396 -1.98 -5.28 -28.71
C THR A 396 -2.26 -6.77 -28.87
N THR A 397 -2.52 -7.50 -27.79
CA THR A 397 -2.69 -8.98 -27.82
C THR A 397 -4.17 -9.40 -27.66
N GLY A 398 -5.06 -8.49 -27.26
CA GLY A 398 -6.46 -8.78 -26.96
C GLY A 398 -6.67 -9.63 -25.70
N SER A 399 -5.60 -9.83 -24.89
CA SER A 399 -5.66 -10.72 -23.73
C SER A 399 -4.76 -10.26 -22.59
N PHE A 400 -5.18 -10.54 -21.35
CA PHE A 400 -4.34 -10.36 -20.16
C PHE A 400 -3.22 -11.40 -20.02
N SER A 401 -3.24 -12.49 -20.79
CA SER A 401 -2.25 -13.57 -20.71
C SER A 401 -0.82 -13.07 -20.84
N SER A 402 -0.57 -12.13 -21.77
CA SER A 402 0.77 -11.54 -21.98
C SER A 402 1.24 -10.74 -20.77
N ALA A 403 0.34 -9.98 -20.13
CA ALA A 403 0.66 -9.23 -18.92
C ALA A 403 0.96 -10.15 -17.73
N PHE A 404 0.22 -11.26 -17.58
CA PHE A 404 0.46 -12.25 -16.54
C PHE A 404 1.79 -12.99 -16.75
N ILE A 405 2.13 -13.35 -18.00
CA ILE A 405 3.42 -13.95 -18.34
C ILE A 405 4.56 -12.98 -18.02
N LEU A 406 4.46 -11.71 -18.43
CA LEU A 406 5.49 -10.71 -18.12
C LEU A 406 5.68 -10.56 -16.61
N CYS A 407 4.59 -10.48 -15.84
CA CYS A 407 4.65 -10.42 -14.38
C CYS A 407 5.32 -11.66 -13.78
N ALA A 408 5.00 -12.85 -14.30
CA ALA A 408 5.62 -14.10 -13.86
C ALA A 408 7.13 -14.11 -14.14
N ILE A 409 7.57 -13.63 -15.31
CA ILE A 409 9.00 -13.50 -15.66
C ILE A 409 9.70 -12.55 -14.68
N ILE A 410 9.12 -11.39 -14.39
CA ILE A 410 9.67 -10.41 -13.45
C ILE A 410 9.80 -11.02 -12.06
N ASN A 411 8.80 -11.78 -11.61
CA ASN A 411 8.86 -12.47 -10.33
C ASN A 411 9.97 -13.54 -10.29
N VAL A 412 10.16 -14.30 -11.35
CA VAL A 412 11.25 -15.28 -11.45
C VAL A 412 12.61 -14.58 -11.40
N ILE A 413 12.79 -13.47 -12.12
CA ILE A 413 14.02 -12.66 -12.06
C ILE A 413 14.26 -12.17 -10.63
N GLY A 414 13.24 -11.65 -9.96
CA GLY A 414 13.32 -11.22 -8.57
C GLY A 414 13.75 -12.36 -7.63
N ALA A 415 13.19 -13.55 -7.81
CA ALA A 415 13.55 -14.73 -7.02
C ALA A 415 15.02 -15.14 -7.22
N ILE A 416 15.50 -15.17 -8.47
CA ILE A 416 16.90 -15.48 -8.77
C ILE A 416 17.84 -14.46 -8.12
N VAL A 417 17.57 -13.17 -8.29
CA VAL A 417 18.39 -12.10 -7.69
C VAL A 417 18.40 -12.21 -6.16
N TRP A 418 17.25 -12.52 -5.56
CA TRP A 418 17.15 -12.66 -4.11
C TRP A 418 17.93 -13.86 -3.58
N ILE A 419 17.85 -15.01 -4.24
CA ILE A 419 18.62 -16.21 -3.87
C ILE A 419 20.11 -15.93 -3.92
N LEU A 420 20.59 -15.25 -4.98
CA LEU A 420 22.01 -15.05 -5.21
C LEU A 420 22.64 -13.96 -4.31
N PHE A 421 21.93 -12.86 -4.07
CA PHE A 421 22.56 -11.65 -3.55
C PHE A 421 22.00 -11.16 -2.21
N SER A 422 20.86 -11.68 -1.70
CA SER A 422 20.33 -11.27 -0.41
C SER A 422 21.06 -11.91 0.76
N THR A 423 21.10 -11.20 1.87
CA THR A 423 21.52 -11.67 3.18
C THR A 423 20.66 -11.01 4.25
N ALA A 424 20.58 -11.63 5.44
CA ALA A 424 20.04 -10.99 6.64
C ALA A 424 21.14 -10.69 7.67
N GLU A 425 22.40 -10.87 7.29
CA GLU A 425 23.52 -10.44 8.12
C GLU A 425 23.68 -8.93 8.02
N ARG A 426 24.01 -8.30 9.13
CA ARG A 426 24.25 -6.87 9.20
C ARG A 426 25.45 -6.49 8.33
N ILE A 427 25.26 -5.59 7.38
CA ILE A 427 26.30 -5.16 6.44
C ILE A 427 26.83 -3.75 6.75
N ILE A 428 26.08 -2.96 7.56
CA ILE A 428 26.46 -1.63 7.98
C ILE A 428 25.83 -1.29 9.33
N ASP A 429 26.60 -0.59 10.17
CA ASP A 429 26.20 -0.10 11.51
C ASP A 429 25.74 1.34 11.51
#